data_97c7d0e6003afa2cda4db1e1d872526f
#
_entry.id   97c7d0e6003afa2cda4db1e1d872526f
#
_cell.length_a   1.000
_cell.length_b   1.000
_cell.length_c   1.000
_cell.angle_alpha   90.00
_cell.angle_beta   90.00
_cell.angle_gamma   90.00
#
_symmetry.space_group_name_H-M   'P 1'
#
loop_
_entity.id
_entity.type
_entity.pdbx_description
1 polymer ?
#
loop_
_entity_poly.entity_id
_entity_poly.type
_entity_poly.pdbx_seq_one_letter_code
_entity_poly.pdbx_strand_id
1 'polypeptide(L)'
;RVMLPTLDTDFPAYRSEIQEALNKLVRQSYIEKGANDEYHYQTNEEKDIETEIKNEELRPEATNEELKKIFRDEIFSDSKIKLSNFKIFSFGRMVDEVMDGRDSEMFIHFITPLNGLLSTAHENMCMYSMQHANQLCVVLGEDKYLAEDLVMFKKADKCLTRLLSRNDDGYRQQIISDKRRVN
;
A
#
# COMPACT_ATOMS: atom_id res chain seq x y z
N ARG A 1 -1.22 3.38 -29.60
CA ARG A 1 -0.55 4.35 -30.48
C ARG A 1 -0.84 5.73 -29.94
N VAL A 2 0.16 6.37 -29.37
CA VAL A 2 0.04 7.75 -28.87
C VAL A 2 0.24 8.69 -30.04
N MET A 3 -0.73 9.56 -30.30
CA MET A 3 -0.55 10.64 -31.27
C MET A 3 0.27 11.74 -30.63
N LEU A 4 1.44 12.05 -31.21
CA LEU A 4 2.24 13.18 -30.76
C LEU A 4 1.57 14.48 -31.20
N PRO A 5 1.43 15.47 -30.31
CA PRO A 5 0.83 16.76 -30.65
C PRO A 5 1.70 17.57 -31.60
N THR A 6 3.02 17.50 -31.50
CA THR A 6 3.99 18.17 -32.38
C THR A 6 5.25 17.33 -32.53
N LEU A 7 6.07 17.65 -33.57
CA LEU A 7 7.36 16.98 -33.82
C LEU A 7 8.43 17.32 -32.78
N ASP A 8 8.31 18.44 -32.10
CA ASP A 8 9.25 18.95 -31.10
C ASP A 8 8.82 18.58 -29.66
N THR A 9 7.90 17.61 -29.50
CA THR A 9 7.41 17.20 -28.18
C THR A 9 8.52 16.49 -27.41
N ASP A 10 8.76 16.93 -26.16
CA ASP A 10 9.60 16.19 -25.21
C ASP A 10 8.91 14.85 -24.85
N PHE A 11 9.41 13.78 -25.44
CA PHE A 11 8.81 12.46 -25.36
C PHE A 11 8.71 11.91 -23.92
N PRO A 12 9.76 12.01 -23.08
CA PRO A 12 9.72 11.62 -21.68
C PRO A 12 8.66 12.38 -20.87
N ALA A 13 8.63 13.70 -20.98
CA ALA A 13 7.66 14.54 -20.27
C ALA A 13 6.22 14.22 -20.69
N TYR A 14 5.97 14.12 -21.99
CA TYR A 14 4.65 13.79 -22.54
C TYR A 14 4.17 12.39 -22.13
N ARG A 15 5.08 11.42 -22.07
CA ARG A 15 4.77 10.08 -21.56
C ARG A 15 4.35 10.11 -20.09
N SER A 16 5.04 10.90 -19.27
CA SER A 16 4.69 11.08 -17.85
C SER A 16 3.31 11.71 -17.70
N GLU A 17 3.01 12.75 -18.47
CA GLU A 17 1.67 13.38 -18.48
C GLU A 17 0.56 12.41 -18.84
N ILE A 18 0.76 11.59 -19.87
CA ILE A 18 -0.21 10.56 -20.27
C ILE A 18 -0.40 9.55 -19.16
N GLN A 19 0.69 9.09 -18.55
CA GLN A 19 0.61 8.11 -17.46
C GLN A 19 -0.15 8.68 -16.26
N GLU A 20 0.09 9.93 -15.89
CA GLU A 20 -0.64 10.61 -14.83
C GLU A 20 -2.13 10.75 -15.16
N ALA A 21 -2.46 11.11 -16.41
CA ALA A 21 -3.85 11.21 -16.88
C ALA A 21 -4.56 9.85 -16.83
N LEU A 22 -3.89 8.79 -17.27
CA LEU A 22 -4.43 7.41 -17.20
C LEU A 22 -4.62 6.97 -15.76
N ASN A 23 -3.65 7.20 -14.88
CA ASN A 23 -3.77 6.89 -13.46
C ASN A 23 -4.95 7.64 -12.81
N LYS A 24 -5.17 8.90 -13.20
CA LYS A 24 -6.32 9.68 -12.73
C LYS A 24 -7.65 9.08 -13.21
N LEU A 25 -7.73 8.63 -14.46
CA LEU A 25 -8.93 7.99 -15.00
C LEU A 25 -9.21 6.64 -14.33
N VAL A 26 -8.17 5.86 -14.00
CA VAL A 26 -8.30 4.61 -13.22
C VAL A 26 -8.85 4.93 -11.82
N ARG A 27 -8.29 5.91 -11.11
CA ARG A 27 -8.76 6.30 -9.77
C ARG A 27 -10.20 6.82 -9.77
N GLN A 28 -10.62 7.45 -10.86
CA GLN A 28 -11.99 7.92 -11.05
C GLN A 28 -12.96 6.83 -11.54
N SER A 29 -12.48 5.58 -11.70
CA SER A 29 -13.29 4.43 -12.13
C SER A 29 -13.92 4.58 -13.53
N TYR A 30 -13.24 5.32 -14.42
CA TYR A 30 -13.65 5.38 -15.81
C TYR A 30 -13.06 4.26 -16.64
N ILE A 31 -11.81 3.89 -16.34
CA ILE A 31 -11.06 2.83 -17.01
C ILE A 31 -10.42 1.92 -15.98
N GLU A 32 -10.09 0.71 -16.38
CA GLU A 32 -9.34 -0.25 -15.59
C GLU A 32 -8.06 -0.64 -16.33
N LYS A 33 -6.97 -0.84 -15.58
CA LYS A 33 -5.70 -1.30 -16.11
C LYS A 33 -5.66 -2.83 -16.06
N GLY A 34 -5.56 -3.47 -17.21
CA GLY A 34 -5.41 -4.91 -17.33
C GLY A 34 -3.97 -5.39 -17.09
N ALA A 35 -3.80 -6.71 -17.03
CA ALA A 35 -2.52 -7.36 -16.74
C ALA A 35 -1.38 -7.05 -17.73
N ASN A 36 -1.70 -6.63 -18.95
CA ASN A 36 -0.74 -6.35 -20.03
C ASN A 36 -0.50 -4.84 -20.24
N ASP A 37 -0.71 -4.00 -19.22
CA ASP A 37 -0.67 -2.54 -19.35
C ASP A 37 -1.67 -1.97 -20.38
N GLU A 38 -2.72 -2.73 -20.68
CA GLU A 38 -3.82 -2.28 -21.51
C GLU A 38 -4.89 -1.62 -20.63
N TYR A 39 -5.58 -0.62 -21.20
CA TYR A 39 -6.67 0.07 -20.50
C TYR A 39 -7.97 -0.18 -21.21
N HIS A 40 -9.00 -0.53 -20.47
CA HIS A 40 -10.35 -0.76 -20.99
C HIS A 40 -11.40 0.02 -20.17
N TYR A 41 -12.52 0.31 -20.81
CA TYR A 41 -13.63 0.93 -20.10
C TYR A 41 -14.30 -0.10 -19.18
N GLN A 42 -14.62 0.33 -17.97
CA GLN A 42 -15.37 -0.52 -17.05
C GLN A 42 -16.80 -0.77 -17.53
N THR A 43 -17.25 -1.99 -17.39
CA THR A 43 -18.65 -2.37 -17.56
C THR A 43 -19.51 -1.78 -16.44
N ASN A 44 -20.84 -1.77 -16.62
CA ASN A 44 -21.73 -1.32 -15.55
C ASN A 44 -21.63 -2.19 -14.29
N GLU A 45 -21.45 -3.49 -14.47
CA GLU A 45 -21.30 -4.44 -13.37
C GLU A 45 -20.01 -4.21 -12.57
N GLU A 46 -18.89 -3.95 -13.25
CA GLU A 46 -17.62 -3.59 -12.61
C GLU A 46 -17.73 -2.28 -11.82
N LYS A 47 -18.47 -1.29 -12.34
CA LYS A 47 -18.75 -0.02 -11.63
C LYS A 47 -19.63 -0.22 -10.40
N ASP A 48 -20.64 -1.09 -10.49
CA ASP A 48 -21.51 -1.40 -9.37
C ASP A 48 -20.74 -2.09 -8.26
N ILE A 49 -19.87 -3.04 -8.60
CA ILE A 49 -18.96 -3.71 -7.66
C ILE A 49 -17.99 -2.72 -7.02
N GLU A 50 -17.40 -1.83 -7.81
CA GLU A 50 -16.49 -0.83 -7.29
C GLU A 50 -17.19 0.16 -6.33
N THR A 51 -18.41 0.52 -6.65
CA THR A 51 -19.26 1.33 -5.78
C THR A 51 -19.56 0.60 -4.47
N GLU A 52 -19.84 -0.69 -4.53
CA GLU A 52 -20.03 -1.53 -3.35
C GLU A 52 -18.77 -1.57 -2.48
N ILE A 53 -17.59 -1.77 -3.09
CA ILE A 53 -16.31 -1.73 -2.38
C ILE A 53 -16.08 -0.37 -1.73
N LYS A 54 -16.29 0.74 -2.46
CA LYS A 54 -16.11 2.10 -1.93
C LYS A 54 -17.01 2.40 -0.75
N ASN A 55 -18.23 1.89 -0.75
CA ASN A 55 -19.22 2.07 0.31
C ASN A 55 -19.02 1.14 1.52
N GLU A 56 -18.08 0.17 1.44
CA GLU A 56 -17.80 -0.70 2.57
C GLU A 56 -17.19 0.10 3.73
N GLU A 57 -17.73 -0.07 4.93
CA GLU A 57 -17.23 0.59 6.13
C GLU A 57 -16.09 -0.22 6.77
N LEU A 58 -15.01 0.45 7.11
CA LEU A 58 -13.89 -0.12 7.85
C LEU A 58 -13.84 0.44 9.27
N ARG A 59 -13.36 -0.38 10.20
CA ARG A 59 -12.96 0.12 11.52
C ARG A 59 -11.73 1.01 11.37
N PRO A 60 -11.59 2.08 12.16
CA PRO A 60 -10.44 3.00 12.06
C PRO A 60 -9.08 2.29 12.15
N GLU A 61 -9.01 1.22 12.96
CA GLU A 61 -7.77 0.47 13.20
C GLU A 61 -7.44 -0.55 12.10
N ALA A 62 -8.39 -0.86 11.22
CA ALA A 62 -8.25 -1.95 10.24
C ALA A 62 -7.11 -1.74 9.25
N THR A 63 -6.86 -0.50 8.86
CA THR A 63 -5.75 -0.12 7.97
C THR A 63 -4.39 -0.29 8.64
N ASN A 64 -4.27 0.13 9.89
CA ASN A 64 -3.03 -0.04 10.65
C ASN A 64 -2.72 -1.51 10.95
N GLU A 65 -3.75 -2.32 11.23
CA GLU A 65 -3.61 -3.76 11.41
C GLU A 65 -3.13 -4.45 10.12
N GLU A 66 -3.65 -4.04 8.97
CA GLU A 66 -3.22 -4.59 7.68
C GLU A 66 -1.80 -4.15 7.32
N LEU A 67 -1.47 -2.88 7.54
CA LEU A 67 -0.12 -2.37 7.33
C LEU A 67 0.91 -3.19 8.14
N LYS A 68 0.67 -3.43 9.42
CA LYS A 68 1.52 -4.27 10.26
C LYS A 68 1.65 -5.70 9.72
N LYS A 69 0.54 -6.27 9.26
CA LYS A 69 0.52 -7.62 8.70
C LYS A 69 1.39 -7.69 7.44
N ILE A 70 1.29 -6.73 6.53
CA ILE A 70 2.14 -6.63 5.33
C ILE A 70 3.62 -6.55 5.74
N PHE A 71 3.97 -5.68 6.68
CA PHE A 71 5.35 -5.59 7.17
C PHE A 71 5.86 -6.89 7.77
N ARG A 72 5.04 -7.56 8.58
CA ARG A 72 5.43 -8.80 9.24
C ARG A 72 5.56 -9.99 8.30
N ASP A 73 4.61 -10.14 7.38
CA ASP A 73 4.47 -11.37 6.60
C ASP A 73 5.19 -11.28 5.25
N GLU A 74 5.30 -10.08 4.65
CA GLU A 74 5.80 -9.91 3.29
C GLU A 74 7.12 -9.13 3.20
N ILE A 75 7.30 -8.12 4.05
CA ILE A 75 8.48 -7.24 3.94
C ILE A 75 9.62 -7.73 4.85
N PHE A 76 9.31 -8.00 6.10
CA PHE A 76 10.31 -8.33 7.10
C PHE A 76 9.82 -9.36 8.12
N SER A 77 9.88 -10.62 7.74
CA SER A 77 9.41 -11.75 8.56
C SER A 77 10.38 -12.15 9.69
N ASP A 78 11.67 -11.83 9.53
CA ASP A 78 12.70 -12.20 10.48
C ASP A 78 12.60 -11.39 11.79
N SER A 79 12.83 -12.05 12.92
CA SER A 79 12.91 -11.44 14.24
C SER A 79 14.29 -11.60 14.89
N LYS A 80 15.24 -12.19 14.16
CA LYS A 80 16.59 -12.49 14.65
C LYS A 80 17.62 -12.31 13.56
N ILE A 81 18.74 -11.70 13.89
CA ILE A 81 19.91 -11.58 13.02
C ILE A 81 21.05 -12.43 13.61
N LYS A 82 21.63 -13.27 12.77
CA LYS A 82 22.79 -14.07 13.15
C LYS A 82 24.06 -13.40 12.62
N LEU A 83 24.94 -12.98 13.50
CA LEU A 83 26.24 -12.43 13.14
C LEU A 83 27.29 -13.54 12.92
N SER A 84 28.37 -13.19 12.22
CA SER A 84 29.47 -14.10 11.85
C SER A 84 30.17 -14.80 13.03
N ASN A 85 30.04 -14.27 14.23
CA ASN A 85 30.62 -14.82 15.48
C ASN A 85 29.61 -15.62 16.31
N PHE A 86 28.61 -16.21 15.68
CA PHE A 86 27.57 -17.04 16.31
C PHE A 86 26.66 -16.32 17.33
N LYS A 87 26.78 -15.00 17.46
CA LYS A 87 25.84 -14.22 18.27
C LYS A 87 24.53 -14.04 17.51
N ILE A 88 23.44 -14.33 18.20
CA ILE A 88 22.08 -14.13 17.70
C ILE A 88 21.51 -12.90 18.40
N PHE A 89 21.09 -11.90 17.63
CA PHE A 89 20.38 -10.73 18.13
C PHE A 89 18.91 -10.86 17.81
N SER A 90 18.08 -10.76 18.84
CA SER A 90 16.63 -10.63 18.68
C SER A 90 16.28 -9.15 18.66
N PHE A 91 15.34 -8.79 17.80
CA PHE A 91 14.81 -7.43 17.72
C PHE A 91 13.29 -7.45 17.59
N GLY A 92 12.66 -6.39 18.08
CA GLY A 92 11.25 -6.12 17.87
C GLY A 92 11.03 -5.34 16.57
N ARG A 93 9.80 -5.29 16.13
CA ARG A 93 9.37 -4.47 15.00
C ARG A 93 8.39 -3.41 15.49
N MET A 94 8.49 -2.25 14.91
CA MET A 94 7.57 -1.16 15.13
C MET A 94 7.20 -0.59 13.76
N VAL A 95 5.92 -0.40 13.51
CA VAL A 95 5.43 0.27 12.30
C VAL A 95 4.69 1.51 12.75
N ASP A 96 5.18 2.66 12.34
CA ASP A 96 4.79 3.96 12.86
C ASP A 96 4.91 3.99 14.40
N GLU A 97 3.84 4.24 15.13
CA GLU A 97 3.87 4.26 16.59
C GLU A 97 3.42 2.95 17.24
N VAL A 98 3.21 1.91 16.43
CA VAL A 98 2.61 0.68 16.90
C VAL A 98 3.59 -0.48 16.88
N MET A 99 3.81 -1.04 18.04
CA MET A 99 4.66 -2.22 18.21
C MET A 99 4.02 -3.46 17.59
N ASP A 100 4.81 -4.24 16.85
CA ASP A 100 4.43 -5.54 16.33
C ASP A 100 5.32 -6.63 16.92
N GLY A 101 4.73 -7.50 17.72
CA GLY A 101 5.42 -8.62 18.35
C GLY A 101 5.77 -8.39 19.82
N ARG A 102 6.84 -9.08 20.26
CA ARG A 102 7.30 -9.04 21.67
C ARG A 102 8.19 -7.85 21.91
N ASP A 103 8.16 -7.35 23.12
CA ASP A 103 9.12 -6.37 23.63
C ASP A 103 10.54 -6.92 23.50
N SER A 104 11.45 -6.11 23.00
CA SER A 104 12.84 -6.46 22.72
C SER A 104 13.76 -5.29 23.10
N GLU A 105 15.03 -5.58 23.40
CA GLU A 105 16.02 -4.55 23.73
C GLU A 105 16.32 -3.62 22.54
N MET A 106 16.15 -4.13 21.31
CA MET A 106 16.36 -3.39 20.07
C MET A 106 15.13 -3.51 19.18
N PHE A 107 14.85 -2.44 18.44
CA PHE A 107 13.72 -2.39 17.50
C PHE A 107 14.18 -1.94 16.11
N ILE A 108 13.53 -2.49 15.08
CA ILE A 108 13.51 -1.88 13.77
C ILE A 108 12.18 -1.15 13.65
N HIS A 109 12.28 0.18 13.52
CA HIS A 109 11.15 1.08 13.44
C HIS A 109 10.96 1.55 12.00
N PHE A 110 9.92 1.03 11.34
CA PHE A 110 9.49 1.46 10.02
C PHE A 110 8.59 2.68 10.15
N ILE A 111 8.97 3.76 9.50
CA ILE A 111 8.24 5.03 9.51
C ILE A 111 7.66 5.23 8.12
N THR A 112 6.33 5.17 8.04
CA THR A 112 5.63 5.26 6.77
C THR A 112 5.16 6.69 6.48
N PRO A 113 4.79 7.01 5.22
CA PRO A 113 4.18 8.31 4.90
C PRO A 113 2.86 8.58 5.62
N LEU A 114 2.24 7.56 6.25
CA LEU A 114 1.02 7.71 7.04
C LEU A 114 1.28 8.34 8.40
N ASN A 115 2.53 8.30 8.88
CA ASN A 115 2.93 8.94 10.12
C ASN A 115 3.21 10.44 9.88
N GLY A 116 2.20 11.26 10.07
CA GLY A 116 2.29 12.71 9.81
C GLY A 116 3.28 13.48 10.69
N LEU A 117 3.73 12.92 11.82
CA LEU A 117 4.66 13.58 12.74
C LEU A 117 6.13 13.44 12.31
N LEU A 118 6.45 12.33 11.64
CA LEU A 118 7.84 11.95 11.35
C LEU A 118 8.24 12.11 9.89
N SER A 119 7.27 12.27 8.98
CA SER A 119 7.51 12.32 7.53
C SER A 119 8.04 13.66 7.00
N THR A 120 8.08 14.72 7.81
CA THR A 120 8.14 16.07 7.27
C THR A 120 9.52 16.72 7.20
N ALA A 121 10.53 16.26 7.93
CA ALA A 121 11.87 16.84 7.82
C ALA A 121 12.96 15.86 8.29
N HIS A 122 14.02 15.76 7.49
CA HIS A 122 15.19 14.93 7.81
C HIS A 122 15.78 15.26 9.19
N GLU A 123 15.78 16.52 9.59
CA GLU A 123 16.27 16.98 10.90
C GLU A 123 15.45 16.38 12.05
N ASN A 124 14.13 16.31 11.92
CA ASN A 124 13.26 15.71 12.92
C ASN A 124 13.54 14.22 13.09
N MET A 125 13.85 13.53 11.99
CA MET A 125 14.20 12.11 12.01
C MET A 125 15.55 11.86 12.69
N CYS A 126 16.54 12.71 12.45
CA CYS A 126 17.82 12.64 13.13
C CYS A 126 17.64 12.86 14.64
N MET A 127 16.87 13.85 15.05
CA MET A 127 16.58 14.11 16.46
C MET A 127 15.83 12.93 17.10
N TYR A 128 14.83 12.40 16.43
CA TYR A 128 14.10 11.22 16.89
C TYR A 128 15.03 10.01 17.09
N SER A 129 15.86 9.70 16.12
CA SER A 129 16.82 8.59 16.18
C SER A 129 17.83 8.76 17.31
N MET A 130 18.29 9.99 17.58
CA MET A 130 19.20 10.28 18.71
C MET A 130 18.54 10.07 20.08
N GLN A 131 17.24 10.33 20.20
CA GLN A 131 16.48 10.11 21.42
C GLN A 131 16.13 8.63 21.67
N HIS A 132 16.12 7.82 20.61
CA HIS A 132 15.74 6.41 20.67
C HIS A 132 16.90 5.50 20.22
N ALA A 133 17.98 5.49 21.01
CA ALA A 133 19.22 4.78 20.68
C ALA A 133 19.06 3.25 20.49
N ASN A 134 17.97 2.67 20.97
CA ASN A 134 17.63 1.25 20.81
C ASN A 134 16.77 0.97 19.56
N GLN A 135 16.52 1.98 18.72
CA GLN A 135 15.70 1.84 17.52
C GLN A 135 16.53 2.12 16.27
N LEU A 136 16.48 1.19 15.31
CA LEU A 136 16.94 1.42 13.95
C LEU A 136 15.77 1.96 13.15
N CYS A 137 15.77 3.25 12.82
CA CYS A 137 14.71 3.88 12.05
C CYS A 137 14.91 3.65 10.55
N VAL A 138 13.90 3.11 9.91
CA VAL A 138 13.82 2.93 8.45
C VAL A 138 12.68 3.81 7.94
N VAL A 139 13.05 4.92 7.28
CA VAL A 139 12.08 5.88 6.75
C VAL A 139 11.73 5.49 5.32
N LEU A 140 10.46 5.28 5.06
CA LEU A 140 9.96 5.00 3.71
C LEU A 140 9.80 6.29 2.91
N GLY A 141 9.96 6.16 1.58
CA GLY A 141 9.75 7.29 0.67
C GLY A 141 8.30 7.80 0.68
N GLU A 142 8.12 9.02 0.21
CA GLU A 142 6.79 9.61 0.07
C GLU A 142 5.96 8.84 -0.96
N ASP A 143 4.79 8.41 -0.57
CA ASP A 143 3.75 7.88 -1.44
C ASP A 143 2.43 8.58 -1.12
N LYS A 144 1.96 9.36 -2.08
CA LYS A 144 0.71 10.15 -1.94
C LYS A 144 -0.54 9.28 -1.82
N TYR A 145 -0.45 8.05 -2.29
CA TYR A 145 -1.60 7.19 -2.48
C TYR A 145 -1.64 6.01 -1.53
N LEU A 146 -0.57 5.75 -0.80
CA LEU A 146 -0.48 4.61 0.12
C LEU A 146 -1.69 4.48 1.04
N ALA A 147 -2.18 5.61 1.59
CA ALA A 147 -3.35 5.60 2.47
C ALA A 147 -4.62 5.17 1.75
N GLU A 148 -4.84 5.71 0.55
CA GLU A 148 -6.03 5.41 -0.25
C GLU A 148 -6.01 3.98 -0.74
N ASP A 149 -4.87 3.53 -1.27
CA ASP A 149 -4.68 2.19 -1.81
C ASP A 149 -4.81 1.12 -0.70
N LEU A 150 -4.28 1.37 0.50
CA LEU A 150 -4.44 0.48 1.65
C LEU A 150 -5.89 0.38 2.13
N VAL A 151 -6.63 1.50 2.15
CA VAL A 151 -8.06 1.53 2.46
C VAL A 151 -8.85 0.74 1.41
N MET A 152 -8.58 0.96 0.12
CA MET A 152 -9.27 0.27 -0.97
C MET A 152 -8.96 -1.23 -0.97
N PHE A 153 -7.70 -1.62 -0.77
CA PHE A 153 -7.31 -3.01 -0.60
C PHE A 153 -8.10 -3.68 0.52
N LYS A 154 -8.18 -3.03 1.70
CA LYS A 154 -8.87 -3.60 2.86
C LYS A 154 -10.38 -3.68 2.67
N LYS A 155 -10.98 -2.71 2.00
CA LYS A 155 -12.40 -2.73 1.63
C LYS A 155 -12.70 -3.88 0.66
N ALA A 156 -11.86 -4.05 -0.37
CA ALA A 156 -11.99 -5.15 -1.33
C ALA A 156 -11.82 -6.51 -0.65
N ASP A 157 -10.85 -6.67 0.25
CA ASP A 157 -10.63 -7.89 1.03
C ASP A 157 -11.85 -8.26 1.89
N LYS A 158 -12.46 -7.27 2.55
CA LYS A 158 -13.67 -7.46 3.34
C LYS A 158 -14.87 -7.86 2.48
N CYS A 159 -15.07 -7.20 1.32
CA CYS A 159 -16.11 -7.58 0.36
C CYS A 159 -15.91 -9.00 -0.15
N LEU A 160 -14.69 -9.36 -0.55
CA LEU A 160 -14.35 -10.70 -1.03
C LEU A 160 -14.66 -11.77 0.03
N THR A 161 -14.22 -11.55 1.27
CA THR A 161 -14.47 -12.46 2.39
C THR A 161 -15.97 -12.67 2.61
N ARG A 162 -16.78 -11.61 2.51
CA ARG A 162 -18.24 -11.68 2.64
C ARG A 162 -18.88 -12.49 1.51
N LEU A 163 -18.44 -12.31 0.27
CA LEU A 163 -18.97 -13.06 -0.88
C LEU A 163 -18.57 -14.53 -0.85
N LEU A 164 -17.33 -14.83 -0.48
CA LEU A 164 -16.86 -16.21 -0.31
C LEU A 164 -17.66 -16.96 0.78
N SER A 165 -17.99 -16.27 1.87
CA SER A 165 -18.79 -16.86 2.96
C SER A 165 -20.23 -17.17 2.57
N ARG A 166 -20.76 -16.47 1.55
CA ARG A 166 -22.13 -16.65 1.02
C ARG A 166 -22.23 -17.62 -0.14
N ASN A 167 -21.08 -18.10 -0.63
CA ASN A 167 -20.99 -18.89 -1.87
C ASN A 167 -21.67 -18.19 -3.07
N ASP A 168 -21.50 -16.88 -3.14
CA ASP A 168 -22.11 -15.99 -4.10
C ASP A 168 -21.38 -16.03 -5.46
N ASP A 169 -21.91 -15.34 -6.46
CA ASP A 169 -21.49 -15.34 -7.86
C ASP A 169 -19.96 -15.32 -8.05
N GLY A 170 -19.43 -16.39 -8.67
CA GLY A 170 -17.99 -16.54 -8.92
C GLY A 170 -17.39 -15.46 -9.81
N TYR A 171 -18.18 -14.85 -10.71
CA TYR A 171 -17.74 -13.73 -11.55
C TYR A 171 -17.46 -12.47 -10.71
N ARG A 172 -18.35 -12.13 -9.79
CA ARG A 172 -18.16 -11.00 -8.87
C ARG A 172 -16.94 -11.21 -7.98
N GLN A 173 -16.73 -12.45 -7.47
CA GLN A 173 -15.55 -12.81 -6.70
C GLN A 173 -14.26 -12.60 -7.50
N GLN A 174 -14.26 -12.96 -8.79
CA GLN A 174 -13.11 -12.76 -9.66
C GLN A 174 -12.79 -11.28 -9.84
N ILE A 175 -13.78 -10.43 -10.15
CA ILE A 175 -13.60 -8.98 -10.31
C ILE A 175 -13.02 -8.36 -9.03
N ILE A 176 -13.56 -8.70 -7.85
CA ILE A 176 -13.06 -8.15 -6.58
C ILE A 176 -11.65 -8.63 -6.28
N SER A 177 -11.34 -9.90 -6.60
CA SER A 177 -9.99 -10.44 -6.45
C SER A 177 -8.97 -9.71 -7.33
N ASP A 178 -9.35 -9.40 -8.57
CA ASP A 178 -8.50 -8.67 -9.50
C ASP A 178 -8.30 -7.22 -9.04
N LYS A 179 -9.36 -6.54 -8.59
CA LYS A 179 -9.27 -5.19 -7.99
C LYS A 179 -8.40 -5.15 -6.72
N ARG A 180 -8.45 -6.19 -5.89
CA ARG A 180 -7.57 -6.33 -4.73
C ARG A 180 -6.08 -6.43 -5.09
N ARG A 181 -5.75 -7.01 -6.25
CA ARG A 181 -4.35 -7.18 -6.70
C ARG A 181 -3.75 -5.91 -7.31
N VAL A 182 -4.59 -5.02 -7.81
CA VAL A 182 -4.16 -3.79 -8.50
C VAL A 182 -3.88 -2.67 -7.50
N ASN A 183 -4.53 -2.68 -6.33
CA ASN A 183 -4.30 -1.77 -5.22
C ASN A 183 -3.29 -2.39 -4.24
#